data_7d48f415cd0f86c2178e9f047099335f
#
_entry.id   7d48f415cd0f86c2178e9f047099335f
#
_cell.length_a   1.000
_cell.length_b   1.000
_cell.length_c   1.000
_cell.angle_alpha   90.00
_cell.angle_beta   90.00
_cell.angle_gamma   90.00
#
_symmetry.space_group_name_H-M   'P 1'
#
loop_
_entity.id
_entity.type
_entity.pdbx_description
1 polymer ?
#
loop_
_entity_poly.entity_id
_entity_poly.type
_entity_poly.pdbx_seq_one_letter_code
_entity_poly.pdbx_strand_id
1 'polypeptide(L)'
;MFIDTLVICSCTAFLMLLAPQDKLANLSGMDLLQTAMQYHFGRFGVFFIALVLWLFSFSTFLGILFYAHSNIAYLFGANWGSQFGYKIFALVMLFVGGLAQYSVVWDLGDVGIGLMTIFNLIVMYPLSKDAITALRDYEKGMKDRKA
;
A
#
# COMPACT_ATOMS: atom_id res chain seq x y z
N MET A 1 -4.14 5.28 -7.99
CA MET A 1 -3.60 6.30 -7.09
C MET A 1 -4.54 7.49 -6.90
N PHE A 2 -4.88 8.28 -7.94
CA PHE A 2 -5.75 9.46 -7.76
C PHE A 2 -7.09 9.14 -7.10
N ILE A 3 -7.80 8.13 -7.58
CA ILE A 3 -9.09 7.69 -7.02
C ILE A 3 -8.91 7.14 -5.59
N ASP A 4 -7.88 6.35 -5.34
CA ASP A 4 -7.64 5.78 -4.02
C ASP A 4 -7.32 6.87 -2.99
N THR A 5 -6.40 7.78 -3.32
CA THR A 5 -5.95 8.81 -2.39
C THR A 5 -6.97 9.91 -2.19
N LEU A 6 -7.54 10.48 -3.25
CA LEU A 6 -8.46 11.61 -3.12
C LEU A 6 -9.89 11.18 -2.78
N VAL A 7 -10.41 10.12 -3.39
CA VAL A 7 -11.80 9.73 -3.15
C VAL A 7 -11.92 8.85 -1.91
N ILE A 8 -11.21 7.71 -1.86
CA ILE A 8 -11.37 6.73 -0.77
C ILE A 8 -10.88 7.29 0.56
N CYS A 9 -9.67 7.87 0.59
CA CYS A 9 -9.14 8.45 1.83
C CYS A 9 -9.95 9.65 2.32
N SER A 10 -10.47 10.51 1.41
CA SER A 10 -11.35 11.61 1.80
C SER A 10 -12.68 11.11 2.35
N CYS A 11 -13.30 10.12 1.73
CA CYS A 11 -14.52 9.50 2.25
C CYS A 11 -14.32 8.92 3.66
N THR A 12 -13.19 8.23 3.87
CA THR A 12 -12.84 7.68 5.19
C THR A 12 -12.64 8.79 6.23
N ALA A 13 -11.94 9.86 5.86
CA ALA A 13 -11.74 11.02 6.73
C ALA A 13 -13.07 11.71 7.09
N PHE A 14 -13.97 11.88 6.13
CA PHE A 14 -15.29 12.45 6.41
C PHE A 14 -16.14 11.58 7.35
N LEU A 15 -16.11 10.26 7.18
CA LEU A 15 -16.80 9.34 8.09
C LEU A 15 -16.29 9.46 9.53
N MET A 16 -14.99 9.66 9.72
CA MET A 16 -14.39 9.87 11.04
C MET A 16 -14.75 11.25 11.62
N LEU A 17 -14.71 12.31 10.81
CA LEU A 17 -15.01 13.68 11.25
C LEU A 17 -16.48 13.89 11.60
N LEU A 18 -17.40 13.18 10.94
CA LEU A 18 -18.85 13.26 11.22
C LEU A 18 -19.27 12.46 12.45
N ALA A 19 -18.40 11.62 13.00
CA ALA A 19 -18.69 10.90 14.23
C ALA A 19 -18.39 11.77 15.47
N PRO A 20 -19.14 11.58 16.60
CA PRO A 20 -18.97 12.38 17.81
C PRO A 20 -17.56 12.26 18.38
N GLN A 21 -16.88 13.38 18.54
CA GLN A 21 -15.50 13.45 19.02
C GLN A 21 -15.32 12.87 20.43
N ASP A 22 -16.35 12.95 21.28
CA ASP A 22 -16.32 12.43 22.65
C ASP A 22 -16.07 10.92 22.71
N LYS A 23 -16.52 10.18 21.68
CA LYS A 23 -16.32 8.72 21.58
C LYS A 23 -15.01 8.33 20.91
N LEU A 24 -14.39 9.26 20.21
CA LEU A 24 -13.19 9.03 19.40
C LEU A 24 -11.90 9.51 20.07
N ALA A 25 -11.99 10.36 21.10
CA ALA A 25 -10.87 11.10 21.68
C ALA A 25 -9.68 10.25 22.18
N ASN A 26 -9.92 8.97 22.51
CA ASN A 26 -8.88 8.05 23.02
C ASN A 26 -8.59 6.89 22.07
N LEU A 27 -9.12 6.93 20.85
CA LEU A 27 -8.97 5.86 19.86
C LEU A 27 -8.00 6.29 18.77
N SER A 28 -7.22 5.36 18.26
CA SER A 28 -6.28 5.58 17.16
C SER A 28 -6.35 4.48 16.12
N GLY A 29 -5.99 4.83 14.88
CA GLY A 29 -5.89 3.87 13.79
C GLY A 29 -7.22 3.20 13.44
N MET A 30 -7.24 1.88 13.40
CA MET A 30 -8.41 1.08 12.97
C MET A 30 -9.57 1.12 13.95
N ASP A 31 -9.31 1.22 15.25
CA ASP A 31 -10.36 1.28 16.27
C ASP A 31 -11.22 2.53 16.11
N LEU A 32 -10.62 3.64 15.72
CA LEU A 32 -11.30 4.89 15.43
C LEU A 32 -12.25 4.72 14.23
N LEU A 33 -11.79 4.13 13.14
CA LEU A 33 -12.61 3.88 11.96
C LEU A 33 -13.77 2.92 12.27
N GLN A 34 -13.48 1.82 13.00
CA GLN A 34 -14.48 0.84 13.38
C GLN A 34 -15.59 1.45 14.26
N THR A 35 -15.20 2.30 15.21
CA THR A 35 -16.15 3.01 16.10
C THR A 35 -16.98 4.02 15.32
N ALA A 36 -16.39 4.78 14.39
CA ALA A 36 -17.11 5.67 13.51
C ALA A 36 -18.12 4.94 12.62
N MET A 37 -17.73 3.80 12.05
CA MET A 37 -18.63 2.96 11.25
C MET A 37 -19.75 2.34 12.10
N GLN A 38 -19.46 1.95 13.34
CA GLN A 38 -20.48 1.46 14.26
C GLN A 38 -21.50 2.55 14.62
N TYR A 39 -21.05 3.78 14.75
CA TYR A 39 -21.94 4.91 15.03
C TYR A 39 -22.90 5.19 13.88
N HIS A 40 -22.41 5.20 12.63
CA HIS A 40 -23.23 5.54 11.45
C HIS A 40 -24.11 4.39 10.96
N PHE A 41 -23.60 3.14 11.00
CA PHE A 41 -24.24 1.96 10.39
C PHE A 41 -24.54 0.83 11.39
N GLY A 42 -24.30 1.04 12.68
CA GLY A 42 -24.53 0.03 13.71
C GLY A 42 -23.70 -1.24 13.51
N ARG A 43 -24.28 -2.40 13.83
CA ARG A 43 -23.60 -3.72 13.71
C ARG A 43 -23.22 -4.06 12.26
N PHE A 44 -23.98 -3.61 11.29
CA PHE A 44 -23.67 -3.81 9.88
C PHE A 44 -22.37 -3.10 9.49
N GLY A 45 -22.14 -1.88 9.99
CA GLY A 45 -20.91 -1.14 9.74
C GLY A 45 -19.65 -1.86 10.23
N VAL A 46 -19.71 -2.47 11.41
CA VAL A 46 -18.60 -3.24 11.97
C VAL A 46 -18.28 -4.48 11.12
N PHE A 47 -19.30 -5.22 10.72
CA PHE A 47 -19.11 -6.39 9.86
C PHE A 47 -18.59 -6.00 8.48
N PHE A 48 -19.14 -4.94 7.89
CA PHE A 48 -18.72 -4.44 6.59
C PHE A 48 -17.26 -4.01 6.58
N ILE A 49 -16.81 -3.22 7.58
CA ILE A 49 -15.43 -2.78 7.65
C ILE A 49 -14.46 -3.95 7.88
N ALA A 50 -14.85 -4.94 8.69
CA ALA A 50 -14.04 -6.12 8.91
C ALA A 50 -13.85 -6.94 7.61
N LEU A 51 -14.92 -7.11 6.84
CA LEU A 51 -14.88 -7.80 5.54
C LEU A 51 -13.99 -7.04 4.53
N VAL A 52 -14.17 -5.72 4.44
CA VAL A 52 -13.38 -4.87 3.53
C VAL A 52 -11.91 -4.91 3.90
N LEU A 53 -11.57 -4.80 5.19
CA LEU A 53 -10.18 -4.89 5.66
C LEU A 53 -9.56 -6.26 5.35
N TRP A 54 -10.31 -7.32 5.53
CA TRP A 54 -9.85 -8.66 5.19
C TRP A 54 -9.54 -8.80 3.70
N LEU A 55 -10.43 -8.32 2.82
CA LEU A 55 -10.23 -8.35 1.37
C LEU A 55 -9.04 -7.48 0.94
N PHE A 56 -8.91 -6.28 1.48
CA PHE A 56 -7.78 -5.40 1.17
C PHE A 56 -6.45 -5.96 1.66
N SER A 57 -6.40 -6.51 2.87
CA SER A 57 -5.18 -7.15 3.39
C SER A 57 -4.76 -8.33 2.53
N PHE A 58 -5.71 -9.17 2.12
CA PHE A 58 -5.44 -10.32 1.27
C PHE A 58 -4.91 -9.89 -0.11
N SER A 59 -5.59 -8.94 -0.78
CA SER A 59 -5.17 -8.47 -2.10
C SER A 59 -3.83 -7.75 -2.06
N THR A 60 -3.58 -6.95 -1.02
CA THR A 60 -2.30 -6.25 -0.81
C THR A 60 -1.17 -7.25 -0.58
N PHE A 61 -1.39 -8.26 0.23
CA PHE A 61 -0.41 -9.32 0.47
C PHE A 61 -0.03 -10.06 -0.81
N LEU A 62 -1.01 -10.43 -1.64
CA LEU A 62 -0.75 -11.04 -2.94
C LEU A 62 0.04 -10.10 -3.87
N GLY A 63 -0.30 -8.83 -3.90
CA GLY A 63 0.41 -7.82 -4.69
C GLY A 63 1.87 -7.67 -4.25
N ILE A 64 2.12 -7.58 -2.95
CA ILE A 64 3.48 -7.48 -2.40
C ILE A 64 4.30 -8.73 -2.73
N LEU A 65 3.71 -9.92 -2.59
CA LEU A 65 4.39 -11.17 -2.97
C LEU A 65 4.75 -11.20 -4.45
N PHE A 66 3.88 -10.69 -5.32
CA PHE A 66 4.16 -10.62 -6.75
C PHE A 66 5.33 -9.67 -7.07
N TYR A 67 5.36 -8.47 -6.46
CA TYR A 67 6.47 -7.55 -6.61
C TYR A 67 7.78 -8.11 -6.05
N ALA A 68 7.73 -8.75 -4.87
CA ALA A 68 8.89 -9.41 -4.29
C ALA A 68 9.42 -10.54 -5.18
N HIS A 69 8.52 -11.32 -5.79
CA HIS A 69 8.89 -12.37 -6.75
C HIS A 69 9.73 -11.80 -7.90
N SER A 70 9.29 -10.72 -8.53
CA SER A 70 9.98 -10.09 -9.64
C SER A 70 11.35 -9.56 -9.24
N ASN A 71 11.46 -8.91 -8.09
CA ASN A 71 12.71 -8.37 -7.57
C ASN A 71 13.72 -9.46 -7.22
N ILE A 72 13.27 -10.55 -6.60
CA ILE A 72 14.14 -11.67 -6.22
C ILE A 72 14.58 -12.44 -7.46
N ALA A 73 13.70 -12.61 -8.45
CA ALA A 73 14.07 -13.21 -9.72
C ALA A 73 15.15 -12.40 -10.46
N TYR A 74 15.10 -11.07 -10.35
CA TYR A 74 16.12 -10.18 -10.91
C TYR A 74 17.48 -10.29 -10.18
N LEU A 75 17.48 -10.34 -8.85
CA LEU A 75 18.70 -10.33 -8.03
C LEU A 75 19.38 -11.69 -7.94
N PHE A 76 18.62 -12.77 -7.77
CA PHE A 76 19.12 -14.12 -7.47
C PHE A 76 18.84 -15.14 -8.59
N GLY A 77 18.22 -14.69 -9.68
CA GLY A 77 17.78 -15.58 -10.74
C GLY A 77 16.47 -16.31 -10.41
N ALA A 78 15.84 -16.88 -11.44
CA ALA A 78 14.56 -17.58 -11.33
C ALA A 78 14.70 -19.02 -10.76
N ASN A 79 15.60 -19.23 -9.79
CA ASN A 79 15.82 -20.52 -9.17
C ASN A 79 14.69 -20.87 -8.21
N TRP A 80 14.22 -22.12 -8.25
CA TRP A 80 13.14 -22.59 -7.38
C TRP A 80 13.45 -22.41 -5.88
N GLY A 81 14.69 -22.66 -5.46
CA GLY A 81 15.14 -22.50 -4.08
C GLY A 81 15.03 -21.05 -3.56
N SER A 82 15.44 -20.08 -4.39
CA SER A 82 15.34 -18.66 -4.07
C SER A 82 13.88 -18.21 -3.94
N GLN A 83 13.03 -18.66 -4.85
CA GLN A 83 11.60 -18.36 -4.85
C GLN A 83 10.86 -18.97 -3.65
N PHE A 84 11.23 -20.19 -3.27
CA PHE A 84 10.67 -20.85 -2.10
C PHE A 84 11.13 -20.20 -0.79
N GLY A 85 12.42 -19.87 -0.71
CA GLY A 85 13.01 -19.25 0.48
C GLY A 85 12.35 -17.92 0.85
N TYR A 86 12.13 -17.00 -0.13
CA TYR A 86 11.48 -15.74 0.19
C TYR A 86 10.01 -15.89 0.60
N LYS A 87 9.29 -16.87 0.05
CA LYS A 87 7.90 -17.13 0.44
C LYS A 87 7.80 -17.60 1.89
N ILE A 88 8.71 -18.49 2.30
CA ILE A 88 8.80 -18.91 3.70
C ILE A 88 9.15 -17.71 4.58
N PHE A 89 10.12 -16.90 4.19
CA PHE A 89 10.50 -15.70 4.93
C PHE A 89 9.33 -14.73 5.08
N ALA A 90 8.58 -14.46 4.00
CA ALA A 90 7.39 -13.61 4.05
C ALA A 90 6.31 -14.17 5.00
N LEU A 91 6.12 -15.49 5.00
CA LEU A 91 5.15 -16.17 5.86
C LEU A 91 5.54 -16.10 7.34
N VAL A 92 6.82 -16.28 7.63
CA VAL A 92 7.37 -16.12 8.99
C VAL A 92 7.22 -14.68 9.47
N MET A 93 7.55 -13.70 8.62
CA MET A 93 7.40 -12.28 8.95
C MET A 93 5.93 -11.89 9.16
N LEU A 94 5.01 -12.44 8.38
CA LEU A 94 3.57 -12.24 8.58
C LEU A 94 3.12 -12.80 9.94
N PHE A 95 3.58 -13.99 10.31
CA PHE A 95 3.25 -14.61 11.59
C PHE A 95 3.82 -13.83 12.78
N VAL A 96 5.10 -13.45 12.70
CA VAL A 96 5.77 -12.63 13.73
C VAL A 96 5.10 -11.26 13.85
N GLY A 97 4.78 -10.61 12.72
CA GLY A 97 4.07 -9.33 12.70
C GLY A 97 2.66 -9.42 13.31
N GLY A 98 1.96 -10.55 13.13
CA GLY A 98 0.66 -10.78 13.76
C GLY A 98 0.71 -10.98 15.28
N LEU A 99 1.86 -11.41 15.81
CA LEU A 99 2.10 -11.55 17.26
C LEU A 99 2.73 -10.30 17.89
N ALA A 100 3.33 -9.44 17.09
CA ALA A 100 4.00 -8.25 17.57
C ALA A 100 3.00 -7.17 18.00
N GLN A 101 3.44 -6.27 18.87
CA GLN A 101 2.64 -5.15 19.31
C GLN A 101 2.33 -4.22 18.13
N TYR A 102 1.08 -3.76 18.04
CA TYR A 102 0.55 -2.95 16.95
C TYR A 102 1.43 -1.73 16.61
N SER A 103 1.88 -0.98 17.62
CA SER A 103 2.74 0.20 17.42
C SER A 103 4.07 -0.14 16.76
N VAL A 104 4.73 -1.22 17.18
CA VAL A 104 6.03 -1.65 16.64
C VAL A 104 5.93 -2.02 15.17
N VAL A 105 4.84 -2.68 14.77
CA VAL A 105 4.60 -3.06 13.37
C VAL A 105 4.40 -1.83 12.49
N TRP A 106 3.65 -0.83 12.99
CA TRP A 106 3.43 0.42 12.28
C TRP A 106 4.71 1.24 12.15
N ASP A 107 5.46 1.43 13.23
CA ASP A 107 6.73 2.17 13.22
C ASP A 107 7.73 1.54 12.26
N LEU A 108 7.83 0.20 12.25
CA LEU A 108 8.69 -0.52 11.31
C LEU A 108 8.22 -0.36 9.87
N GLY A 109 6.90 -0.37 9.63
CA GLY A 109 6.31 -0.11 8.32
C GLY A 109 6.64 1.28 7.80
N ASP A 110 6.50 2.31 8.64
CA ASP A 110 6.79 3.70 8.30
C ASP A 110 8.28 3.91 7.96
N VAL A 111 9.19 3.31 8.72
CA VAL A 111 10.63 3.32 8.41
C VAL A 111 10.90 2.64 7.07
N GLY A 112 10.28 1.48 6.80
CA GLY A 112 10.43 0.76 5.55
C GLY A 112 9.95 1.57 4.34
N ILE A 113 8.78 2.18 4.44
CA ILE A 113 8.20 3.05 3.39
C ILE A 113 9.07 4.29 3.19
N GLY A 114 9.54 4.90 4.27
CA GLY A 114 10.44 6.06 4.21
C GLY A 114 11.74 5.75 3.46
N LEU A 115 12.39 4.64 3.77
CA LEU A 115 13.60 4.20 3.07
C LEU A 115 13.31 3.89 1.59
N MET A 116 12.23 3.20 1.29
CA MET A 116 11.83 2.91 -0.09
C MET A 116 11.60 4.20 -0.88
N THR A 117 10.97 5.19 -0.28
CA THR A 117 10.73 6.50 -0.91
C THR A 117 12.02 7.22 -1.22
N ILE A 118 12.97 7.24 -0.30
CA ILE A 118 14.29 7.86 -0.50
C ILE A 118 15.04 7.20 -1.66
N PHE A 119 15.11 5.88 -1.68
CA PHE A 119 15.75 5.15 -2.78
C PHE A 119 15.07 5.39 -4.12
N ASN A 120 13.73 5.41 -4.16
CA ASN A 120 12.98 5.71 -5.38
C ASN A 120 13.28 7.12 -5.89
N LEU A 121 13.32 8.14 -5.03
CA LEU A 121 13.65 9.51 -5.42
C LEU A 121 15.07 9.62 -6.00
N ILE A 122 16.05 8.95 -5.40
CA ILE A 122 17.43 8.94 -5.89
C ILE A 122 17.50 8.32 -7.29
N VAL A 123 16.77 7.21 -7.54
CA VAL A 123 16.78 6.53 -8.83
C VAL A 123 15.94 7.25 -9.88
N MET A 124 14.84 7.89 -9.49
CA MET A 124 13.98 8.63 -10.42
C MET A 124 14.68 9.83 -11.06
N TYR A 125 15.62 10.47 -10.35
CA TYR A 125 16.34 11.64 -10.86
C TYR A 125 17.11 11.34 -12.16
N PRO A 126 18.00 10.33 -12.24
CA PRO A 126 18.66 9.97 -13.50
C PRO A 126 17.69 9.41 -14.55
N LEU A 127 16.70 8.58 -14.15
CA LEU A 127 15.73 8.01 -15.09
C LEU A 127 14.79 9.04 -15.72
N SER A 128 14.60 10.19 -15.11
CA SER A 128 13.74 11.24 -15.65
C SER A 128 14.20 11.73 -17.03
N LYS A 129 15.52 11.72 -17.29
CA LYS A 129 16.08 12.09 -18.60
C LYS A 129 15.67 11.12 -19.70
N ASP A 130 15.67 9.83 -19.41
CA ASP A 130 15.30 8.78 -20.36
C ASP A 130 13.80 8.86 -20.68
N ALA A 131 12.98 9.09 -19.66
CA ALA A 131 11.54 9.29 -19.82
C ALA A 131 11.21 10.51 -20.69
N ILE A 132 11.90 11.65 -20.48
CA ILE A 132 11.73 12.85 -21.29
C ILE A 132 12.19 12.63 -22.73
N THR A 133 13.28 11.88 -22.94
CA THR A 133 13.77 11.57 -24.27
C THR A 133 12.78 10.68 -25.03
N ALA A 134 12.27 9.62 -24.39
CA ALA A 134 11.24 8.76 -24.96
C ALA A 134 9.96 9.52 -25.31
N LEU A 135 9.54 10.47 -24.47
CA LEU A 135 8.38 11.32 -24.75
C LEU A 135 8.60 12.19 -25.98
N ARG A 136 9.78 12.82 -26.11
CA ARG A 136 10.14 13.64 -27.28
C ARG A 136 10.18 12.81 -28.56
N ASP A 137 10.69 11.61 -28.52
CA ASP A 137 10.74 10.71 -29.68
C ASP A 137 9.32 10.29 -30.10
N TYR A 138 8.44 10.02 -29.12
CA TYR A 138 7.04 9.75 -29.39
C TYR A 138 6.32 10.95 -30.03
N GLU A 139 6.55 12.17 -29.53
CA GLU A 139 5.96 13.39 -30.09
C GLU A 139 6.43 13.65 -31.52
N LYS A 140 7.72 13.38 -31.84
CA LYS A 140 8.24 13.49 -33.20
C LYS A 140 7.56 12.49 -34.13
N GLY A 141 7.48 11.21 -33.72
CA GLY A 141 6.81 10.19 -34.52
C GLY A 141 5.33 10.45 -34.77
N MET A 142 4.65 11.16 -33.82
CA MET A 142 3.26 11.58 -34.02
C MET A 142 3.13 12.75 -35.01
N LYS A 143 4.11 13.67 -35.07
CA LYS A 143 4.12 14.77 -36.04
C LYS A 143 4.36 14.26 -37.44
N ASP A 144 5.29 13.31 -37.61
CA ASP A 144 5.62 12.71 -38.91
C ASP A 144 4.46 11.88 -39.49
N ARG A 145 3.59 11.33 -38.61
CA ARG A 145 2.36 10.61 -39.06
C ARG A 145 1.21 11.54 -39.50
N LYS A 146 1.25 12.80 -39.09
CA LYS A 146 0.20 13.77 -39.42
C LYS A 146 0.59 14.68 -40.60
N ALA A 147 1.82 14.64 -41.04
CA ALA A 147 2.31 15.32 -42.26
C ALA A 147 2.26 14.37 -43.46
#